data_9efaa50e2c7f23a7470ab3a303b9199d
#
_entry.id   9efaa50e2c7f23a7470ab3a303b9199d
#
_cell.length_a   1.000
_cell.length_b   1.000
_cell.length_c   1.000
_cell.angle_alpha   90.00
_cell.angle_beta   90.00
_cell.angle_gamma   90.00
#
_symmetry.space_group_name_H-M   'P 1'
#
loop_
_entity.id
_entity.type
_entity.pdbx_description
1 polymer ?
#
loop_
_entity_poly.entity_id
_entity_poly.type
_entity_poly.pdbx_seq_one_letter_code
_entity_poly.pdbx_strand_id
1 'polypeptide(L)'
;MVGCCCQGIDKHVVEDVEECRAQVGRYTRPLHIIEGPLMNGMKVVGDLFGAGKMFLPQVIKSARVMKRAVGHLIPFMEKEREEMKALSGSTEDMDPYQGTIVLATVKGDVHDIGKNIVGVVLGCNNFRVIDMGVMVPCDKILREAVKQKADIIGLSGLITPSLEEMIYVAKEMERLGMTTPLLIGGATTSKTHTSVKIAPRYTSPVVHVLDASRSVVVCSQLLDEVMREEYFEELKEEYEDIRQEHYDSLKDRRYLSLSQARDKALHIDWLSAPTPVRPHFLGTRVFDRYDLNSLEEFIDWKPFFDVWQLRGKYPNRGYPKIFKDKTVGSEARRVFDEAQRLLHQMIDSGSLKGRGLVGFWPAQGDGDDIRVYREDAPATRDAQPIATFHGLRQQLEKDSFSSEPYLCVSDFVAPLDSGVSDYIGVFAVGVFGAEELSQHFQAQGDDYSSIMVKALADRLAEAFAEELHARVRKELWGYSTDEALQASDLHRIRYQGIRPAAGYPSQPDHTEKTTMWSLAGVQEKTAMCLTESLAMLPAASVSGLYFSSPQATYFAVGKITKEQVEDYARRKETSVEEVERWLAPVLGYDSEA
;
A
#
# COMPACT_ATOMS: atom_id res chain seq x y z
N MET A 1 27.24 11.81 22.29
CA MET A 1 26.73 11.77 20.89
C MET A 1 26.64 10.37 20.30
N VAL A 2 27.73 9.58 20.11
CA VAL A 2 27.66 8.20 19.55
C VAL A 2 26.65 7.33 20.34
N GLY A 3 26.71 7.34 21.68
CA GLY A 3 25.76 6.61 22.53
C GLY A 3 24.31 7.06 22.36
N CYS A 4 24.05 8.36 22.20
CA CYS A 4 22.71 8.90 21.94
C CYS A 4 22.16 8.42 20.60
N CYS A 5 22.97 8.43 19.53
CA CYS A 5 22.59 7.87 18.22
C CYS A 5 22.26 6.38 18.35
N CYS A 6 23.12 5.57 18.95
CA CYS A 6 22.91 4.13 19.09
C CYS A 6 21.68 3.76 19.95
N GLN A 7 21.28 4.60 20.89
CA GLN A 7 20.15 4.38 21.80
C GLN A 7 18.87 5.10 21.37
N GLY A 8 18.94 5.97 20.36
CA GLY A 8 17.80 6.76 19.91
C GLY A 8 17.32 7.80 20.94
N ILE A 9 18.22 8.28 21.82
CA ILE A 9 17.92 9.26 22.87
C ILE A 9 18.28 10.65 22.39
N ASP A 10 17.29 11.47 22.13
CA ASP A 10 17.47 12.84 21.59
C ASP A 10 17.44 13.95 22.63
N LYS A 11 17.11 13.62 23.90
CA LYS A 11 16.91 14.59 24.99
C LYS A 11 18.12 15.48 25.25
N HIS A 12 19.34 14.95 25.14
CA HIS A 12 20.58 15.64 25.45
C HIS A 12 21.45 15.96 24.22
N VAL A 13 20.94 15.67 23.02
CA VAL A 13 21.76 15.76 21.80
C VAL A 13 22.24 17.18 21.51
N VAL A 14 21.45 18.21 21.82
CA VAL A 14 21.83 19.61 21.62
C VAL A 14 22.96 20.01 22.58
N GLU A 15 22.87 19.60 23.83
CA GLU A 15 23.90 19.82 24.85
C GLU A 15 25.20 19.12 24.44
N ASP A 16 25.13 17.86 24.02
CA ASP A 16 26.29 17.09 23.53
C ASP A 16 26.95 17.76 22.30
N VAL A 17 26.13 18.32 21.38
CA VAL A 17 26.62 19.05 20.20
C VAL A 17 27.37 20.32 20.62
N GLU A 18 26.83 21.09 21.58
CA GLU A 18 27.49 22.29 22.10
C GLU A 18 28.79 21.95 22.83
N GLU A 19 28.85 20.86 23.59
CA GLU A 19 30.09 20.37 24.18
C GLU A 19 31.15 20.07 23.12
N CYS A 20 30.75 19.44 22.01
CA CYS A 20 31.67 19.19 20.90
C CYS A 20 32.14 20.49 20.23
N ARG A 21 31.24 21.48 20.04
CA ARG A 21 31.58 22.77 19.48
C ARG A 21 32.55 23.55 20.37
N ALA A 22 32.44 23.42 21.68
CA ALA A 22 33.39 24.03 22.63
C ALA A 22 34.82 23.44 22.52
N GLN A 23 34.98 22.22 21.94
CA GLN A 23 36.27 21.58 21.72
C GLN A 23 36.92 22.05 20.42
N VAL A 24 37.20 23.35 20.27
CA VAL A 24 37.71 23.99 19.04
C VAL A 24 39.01 23.33 18.53
N GLY A 25 39.85 22.78 19.40
CA GLY A 25 41.07 22.05 19.01
C GLY A 25 40.83 20.70 18.34
N ARG A 26 39.64 20.13 18.52
CA ARG A 26 39.26 18.83 17.95
C ARG A 26 38.26 18.94 16.79
N TYR A 27 37.31 19.87 16.92
CA TYR A 27 36.27 20.11 15.93
C TYR A 27 36.36 21.61 15.53
N THR A 28 37.21 21.90 14.56
CA THR A 28 37.47 23.28 14.10
C THR A 28 36.31 23.86 13.30
N ARG A 29 35.44 23.00 12.74
CA ARG A 29 34.27 23.36 11.94
C ARG A 29 33.04 22.60 12.41
N PRO A 30 31.82 23.17 12.32
CA PRO A 30 30.57 22.42 12.61
C PRO A 30 30.44 21.15 11.81
N LEU A 31 30.88 21.13 10.53
CA LEU A 31 30.89 19.98 9.67
C LEU A 31 31.66 18.78 10.27
N HIS A 32 32.81 19.03 10.94
CA HIS A 32 33.59 17.96 11.57
C HIS A 32 32.86 17.22 12.71
N ILE A 33 31.80 17.84 13.28
CA ILE A 33 30.96 17.20 14.28
C ILE A 33 30.00 16.22 13.60
N ILE A 34 29.51 16.59 12.41
CA ILE A 34 28.66 15.71 11.60
C ILE A 34 29.47 14.51 11.09
N GLU A 35 30.58 14.76 10.38
CA GLU A 35 31.45 13.74 9.78
C GLU A 35 32.14 12.84 10.82
N GLY A 36 32.38 13.36 12.00
CA GLY A 36 33.01 12.64 13.11
C GLY A 36 32.00 11.86 13.97
N PRO A 37 31.68 12.38 15.18
CA PRO A 37 30.92 11.60 16.16
C PRO A 37 29.51 11.26 15.74
N LEU A 38 28.81 12.08 14.93
CA LEU A 38 27.46 11.79 14.48
C LEU A 38 27.45 10.65 13.44
N MET A 39 28.28 10.77 12.38
CA MET A 39 28.39 9.74 11.35
C MET A 39 28.94 8.44 11.91
N ASN A 40 29.91 8.48 12.83
CA ASN A 40 30.39 7.28 13.50
C ASN A 40 29.28 6.58 14.29
N GLY A 41 28.41 7.35 14.96
CA GLY A 41 27.23 6.80 15.63
C GLY A 41 26.25 6.14 14.66
N MET A 42 25.97 6.81 13.53
CA MET A 42 25.07 6.27 12.51
C MET A 42 25.66 5.06 11.77
N LYS A 43 26.99 5.01 11.55
CA LYS A 43 27.65 3.83 11.02
C LYS A 43 27.45 2.61 11.91
N VAL A 44 27.61 2.77 13.23
CA VAL A 44 27.33 1.69 14.20
C VAL A 44 25.87 1.25 14.11
N VAL A 45 24.92 2.19 13.99
CA VAL A 45 23.49 1.88 13.80
C VAL A 45 23.29 1.08 12.50
N GLY A 46 23.88 1.52 11.39
CA GLY A 46 23.81 0.84 10.10
C GLY A 46 24.38 -0.59 10.15
N ASP A 47 25.55 -0.76 10.77
CA ASP A 47 26.19 -2.07 10.94
C ASP A 47 25.34 -3.02 11.80
N LEU A 48 24.75 -2.53 12.89
CA LEU A 48 23.86 -3.29 13.75
C LEU A 48 22.55 -3.67 13.05
N PHE A 49 22.00 -2.75 12.26
CA PHE A 49 20.79 -2.99 11.47
C PHE A 49 21.06 -4.03 10.35
N GLY A 50 22.15 -3.88 9.59
CA GLY A 50 22.56 -4.84 8.57
C GLY A 50 22.86 -6.22 9.14
N ALA A 51 23.39 -6.30 10.36
CA ALA A 51 23.65 -7.55 11.07
C ALA A 51 22.38 -8.16 11.75
N GLY A 52 21.21 -7.52 11.62
CA GLY A 52 19.95 -7.94 12.27
C GLY A 52 19.96 -7.84 13.81
N LYS A 53 20.86 -7.03 14.38
CA LYS A 53 20.98 -6.78 15.83
C LYS A 53 20.26 -5.50 16.26
N MET A 54 19.87 -4.66 15.34
CA MET A 54 19.03 -3.49 15.54
C MET A 54 17.84 -3.57 14.59
N PHE A 55 16.69 -3.06 14.99
CA PHE A 55 15.45 -3.13 14.24
C PHE A 55 15.03 -1.77 13.72
N LEU A 56 14.18 -1.74 12.67
CA LEU A 56 13.72 -0.53 12.01
C LEU A 56 13.19 0.55 12.98
N PRO A 57 12.37 0.25 14.01
CA PRO A 57 11.92 1.24 14.98
C PRO A 57 13.06 1.96 15.70
N GLN A 58 14.11 1.23 16.03
CA GLN A 58 15.30 1.78 16.69
C GLN A 58 16.11 2.66 15.74
N VAL A 59 16.25 2.25 14.47
CA VAL A 59 16.93 3.04 13.44
C VAL A 59 16.23 4.38 13.23
N ILE A 60 14.89 4.39 13.16
CA ILE A 60 14.09 5.61 13.01
C ILE A 60 14.27 6.55 14.20
N LYS A 61 14.34 6.02 15.43
CA LYS A 61 14.66 6.83 16.62
C LYS A 61 16.07 7.38 16.59
N SER A 62 17.05 6.63 16.10
CA SER A 62 18.43 7.10 15.90
C SER A 62 18.50 8.21 14.85
N ALA A 63 17.70 8.10 13.77
CA ALA A 63 17.54 9.13 12.75
C ALA A 63 17.08 10.47 13.33
N ARG A 64 16.11 10.42 14.23
CA ARG A 64 15.61 11.62 14.92
C ARG A 64 16.72 12.32 15.70
N VAL A 65 17.59 11.56 16.38
CA VAL A 65 18.77 12.12 17.06
C VAL A 65 19.68 12.85 16.07
N MET A 66 19.98 12.22 14.92
CA MET A 66 20.80 12.80 13.87
C MET A 66 20.19 14.07 13.30
N LYS A 67 18.91 14.05 12.90
CA LYS A 67 18.17 15.21 12.38
C LYS A 67 18.21 16.39 13.35
N ARG A 68 18.00 16.13 14.64
CA ARG A 68 18.01 17.16 15.67
C ARG A 68 19.39 17.76 15.88
N ALA A 69 20.45 16.94 15.86
CA ALA A 69 21.83 17.40 15.95
C ALA A 69 22.22 18.27 14.75
N VAL A 70 21.95 17.79 13.53
CA VAL A 70 22.25 18.51 12.29
C VAL A 70 21.43 19.81 12.21
N GLY A 71 20.12 19.76 12.52
CA GLY A 71 19.27 20.95 12.55
C GLY A 71 19.80 22.04 13.49
N HIS A 72 20.41 21.65 14.63
CA HIS A 72 21.06 22.59 15.52
C HIS A 72 22.36 23.18 14.93
N LEU A 73 23.10 22.41 14.12
CA LEU A 73 24.37 22.84 13.50
C LEU A 73 24.19 23.69 12.24
N ILE A 74 23.08 23.60 11.52
CA ILE A 74 22.82 24.31 10.25
C ILE A 74 23.10 25.82 10.37
N PRO A 75 22.56 26.58 11.35
CA PRO A 75 22.79 28.01 11.43
C PRO A 75 24.29 28.39 11.59
N PHE A 76 25.05 27.51 12.22
CA PHE A 76 26.50 27.73 12.41
C PHE A 76 27.29 27.45 11.14
N MET A 77 26.84 26.44 10.36
CA MET A 77 27.42 26.13 9.05
C MET A 77 27.12 27.23 8.03
N GLU A 78 25.90 27.76 8.04
CA GLU A 78 25.53 28.90 7.18
C GLU A 78 26.36 30.13 7.48
N LYS A 79 26.55 30.45 8.76
CA LYS A 79 27.40 31.56 9.19
C LYS A 79 28.87 31.37 8.76
N GLU A 80 29.43 30.16 8.95
CA GLU A 80 30.77 29.84 8.49
C GLU A 80 30.91 29.99 6.97
N ARG A 81 29.91 29.55 6.22
CA ARG A 81 29.86 29.67 4.75
C ARG A 81 29.85 31.15 4.30
N GLU A 82 29.08 31.99 4.97
CA GLU A 82 29.05 33.43 4.70
C GLU A 82 30.42 34.09 4.99
N GLU A 83 31.06 33.74 6.10
CA GLU A 83 32.38 34.21 6.47
C GLU A 83 33.48 33.76 5.47
N MET A 84 33.45 32.49 5.03
CA MET A 84 34.39 31.97 4.03
C MET A 84 34.17 32.62 2.65
N LYS A 85 32.93 32.82 2.24
CA LYS A 85 32.58 33.50 0.99
C LYS A 85 33.08 34.94 0.97
N ALA A 86 33.04 35.60 2.11
CA ALA A 86 33.57 36.97 2.26
C ALA A 86 35.10 37.04 2.20
N LEU A 87 35.81 35.94 2.61
CA LEU A 87 37.25 35.89 2.69
C LEU A 87 37.94 35.37 1.41
N SER A 88 37.37 34.40 0.71
CA SER A 88 38.08 33.70 -0.37
C SER A 88 37.49 33.85 -1.76
N GLY A 89 36.28 34.39 -1.91
CA GLY A 89 35.63 34.51 -3.24
C GLY A 89 35.36 33.17 -3.98
N SER A 90 35.77 32.04 -3.41
CA SER A 90 35.55 30.71 -3.97
C SER A 90 34.40 30.01 -3.25
N THR A 91 33.50 29.49 -4.04
CA THR A 91 32.42 28.61 -3.58
C THR A 91 32.81 27.16 -3.91
N GLU A 92 33.69 26.55 -3.14
CA GLU A 92 33.73 25.11 -3.08
C GLU A 92 32.51 24.68 -2.24
N ASP A 93 31.45 24.30 -2.94
CA ASP A 93 30.25 23.67 -2.36
C ASP A 93 30.64 22.22 -1.96
N MET A 94 31.19 22.06 -0.80
CA MET A 94 31.29 20.72 -0.19
C MET A 94 29.88 20.40 0.32
N ASP A 95 29.11 19.69 -0.52
CA ASP A 95 27.85 19.11 -0.10
C ASP A 95 28.17 18.03 0.96
N PRO A 96 27.66 18.14 2.19
CA PRO A 96 27.94 17.15 3.24
C PRO A 96 27.26 15.80 2.99
N TYR A 97 26.40 15.71 1.99
CA TYR A 97 25.63 14.51 1.68
C TYR A 97 26.35 13.62 0.64
N GLN A 98 26.12 12.31 0.74
CA GLN A 98 26.61 11.34 -0.25
C GLN A 98 25.94 11.49 -1.61
N GLY A 99 24.72 12.04 -1.63
CA GLY A 99 23.95 12.31 -2.83
C GLY A 99 22.55 12.81 -2.48
N THR A 100 21.85 13.34 -3.48
CA THR A 100 20.50 13.89 -3.37
C THR A 100 19.50 12.94 -4.02
N ILE A 101 18.47 12.54 -3.27
CA ILE A 101 17.44 11.60 -3.69
C ILE A 101 16.07 12.27 -3.62
N VAL A 102 15.35 12.29 -4.73
CA VAL A 102 13.96 12.73 -4.78
C VAL A 102 13.05 11.51 -4.63
N LEU A 103 12.16 11.52 -3.64
CA LEU A 103 11.17 10.47 -3.39
C LEU A 103 9.76 10.99 -3.62
N ALA A 104 8.92 10.20 -4.29
CA ALA A 104 7.53 10.54 -4.51
C ALA A 104 6.64 9.29 -4.49
N THR A 105 5.43 9.41 -3.94
CA THR A 105 4.34 8.50 -4.27
C THR A 105 3.69 9.01 -5.55
N VAL A 106 3.58 8.14 -6.56
CA VAL A 106 3.15 8.52 -7.90
C VAL A 106 1.72 9.06 -7.95
N LYS A 107 1.39 9.70 -9.05
CA LYS A 107 0.09 10.32 -9.31
C LYS A 107 -1.07 9.38 -8.95
N GLY A 108 -2.06 9.92 -8.23
CA GLY A 108 -3.29 9.22 -7.85
C GLY A 108 -3.16 8.23 -6.69
N ASP A 109 -1.95 7.94 -6.20
CA ASP A 109 -1.73 7.07 -5.05
C ASP A 109 -1.47 7.89 -3.77
N VAL A 110 -2.04 7.45 -2.65
CA VAL A 110 -2.03 8.15 -1.35
C VAL A 110 -1.22 7.43 -0.28
N HIS A 111 -0.68 6.25 -0.58
CA HIS A 111 -0.01 5.38 0.37
C HIS A 111 1.48 5.74 0.47
N ASP A 112 1.91 6.25 1.61
CA ASP A 112 3.25 6.79 1.80
C ASP A 112 4.05 6.19 2.96
N ILE A 113 3.49 5.30 3.77
CA ILE A 113 4.18 4.73 4.94
C ILE A 113 5.53 4.11 4.52
N GLY A 114 5.55 3.27 3.50
CA GLY A 114 6.77 2.64 2.99
C GLY A 114 7.80 3.65 2.47
N LYS A 115 7.35 4.66 1.71
CA LYS A 115 8.19 5.74 1.20
C LYS A 115 8.81 6.56 2.33
N ASN A 116 8.02 6.90 3.35
CA ASN A 116 8.49 7.68 4.50
C ASN A 116 9.54 6.91 5.29
N ILE A 117 9.35 5.60 5.48
CA ILE A 117 10.36 4.73 6.09
C ILE A 117 11.67 4.74 5.29
N VAL A 118 11.59 4.57 3.96
CA VAL A 118 12.77 4.62 3.08
C VAL A 118 13.46 5.97 3.18
N GLY A 119 12.70 7.07 3.14
CA GLY A 119 13.25 8.42 3.28
C GLY A 119 14.00 8.64 4.59
N VAL A 120 13.45 8.15 5.70
CA VAL A 120 14.12 8.23 7.01
C VAL A 120 15.40 7.40 7.02
N VAL A 121 15.38 6.17 6.51
CA VAL A 121 16.54 5.27 6.49
C VAL A 121 17.65 5.83 5.59
N LEU A 122 17.33 6.38 4.41
CA LEU A 122 18.29 7.04 3.54
C LEU A 122 18.88 8.29 4.20
N GLY A 123 18.05 9.13 4.81
CA GLY A 123 18.51 10.31 5.55
C GLY A 123 19.47 9.97 6.70
N CYS A 124 19.27 8.82 7.37
CA CYS A 124 20.18 8.30 8.38
C CYS A 124 21.56 7.93 7.82
N ASN A 125 21.59 7.53 6.55
CA ASN A 125 22.81 7.12 5.87
C ASN A 125 23.42 8.24 5.03
N ASN A 126 23.21 9.48 5.46
CA ASN A 126 23.82 10.69 4.88
C ASN A 126 23.40 10.99 3.43
N PHE A 127 22.19 10.61 3.03
CA PHE A 127 21.59 11.08 1.78
C PHE A 127 20.69 12.29 2.05
N ARG A 128 20.74 13.26 1.14
CA ARG A 128 19.78 14.36 1.12
C ARG A 128 18.48 13.88 0.50
N VAL A 129 17.46 13.65 1.30
CA VAL A 129 16.16 13.18 0.82
C VAL A 129 15.20 14.36 0.64
N ILE A 130 14.65 14.47 -0.56
CA ILE A 130 13.60 15.41 -0.92
C ILE A 130 12.32 14.63 -1.11
N ASP A 131 11.48 14.63 -0.10
CA ASP A 131 10.19 13.97 -0.12
C ASP A 131 9.13 14.89 -0.72
N MET A 132 8.56 14.49 -1.85
CA MET A 132 7.52 15.24 -2.56
C MET A 132 6.10 14.91 -2.11
N GLY A 133 5.93 13.97 -1.17
CA GLY A 133 4.62 13.55 -0.67
C GLY A 133 3.93 12.53 -1.58
N VAL A 134 2.61 12.64 -1.65
CA VAL A 134 1.71 11.71 -2.35
C VAL A 134 1.05 12.35 -3.57
N MET A 135 0.48 11.52 -4.45
CA MET A 135 -0.25 11.95 -5.65
C MET A 135 0.57 12.89 -6.55
N VAL A 136 1.87 12.64 -6.68
CA VAL A 136 2.77 13.57 -7.39
C VAL A 136 2.80 13.27 -8.88
N PRO A 137 2.38 14.22 -9.75
CA PRO A 137 2.45 14.04 -11.20
C PRO A 137 3.89 13.94 -11.71
N CYS A 138 4.10 13.16 -12.76
CA CYS A 138 5.40 12.94 -13.41
C CYS A 138 6.17 14.24 -13.68
N ASP A 139 5.53 15.24 -14.27
CA ASP A 139 6.15 16.52 -14.63
C ASP A 139 6.69 17.29 -13.42
N LYS A 140 6.04 17.17 -12.27
CA LYS A 140 6.53 17.76 -11.01
C LYS A 140 7.72 17.00 -10.44
N ILE A 141 7.68 15.66 -10.50
CA ILE A 141 8.81 14.81 -10.05
C ILE A 141 10.06 15.17 -10.85
N LEU A 142 9.96 15.16 -12.17
CA LEU A 142 11.11 15.39 -13.04
C LEU A 142 11.65 16.84 -12.95
N ARG A 143 10.76 17.84 -12.86
CA ARG A 143 11.16 19.22 -12.63
C ARG A 143 11.90 19.43 -11.30
N GLU A 144 11.40 18.84 -10.23
CA GLU A 144 12.06 18.95 -8.92
C GLU A 144 13.40 18.20 -8.92
N ALA A 145 13.48 17.02 -9.53
CA ALA A 145 14.73 16.28 -9.70
C ALA A 145 15.81 17.11 -10.42
N VAL A 146 15.46 17.77 -11.52
CA VAL A 146 16.38 18.64 -12.26
C VAL A 146 16.78 19.86 -11.42
N LYS A 147 15.80 20.52 -10.79
CA LYS A 147 16.02 21.71 -9.95
C LYS A 147 16.97 21.41 -8.77
N GLN A 148 16.82 20.27 -8.14
CA GLN A 148 17.62 19.87 -6.99
C GLN A 148 18.92 19.14 -7.40
N LYS A 149 19.15 18.93 -8.69
CA LYS A 149 20.24 18.12 -9.22
C LYS A 149 20.28 16.74 -8.58
N ALA A 150 19.12 16.09 -8.56
CA ALA A 150 18.98 14.79 -7.92
C ALA A 150 19.86 13.75 -8.60
N ASP A 151 20.59 12.99 -7.78
CA ASP A 151 21.42 11.86 -8.24
C ASP A 151 20.59 10.60 -8.45
N ILE A 152 19.46 10.48 -7.74
CA ILE A 152 18.55 9.34 -7.82
C ILE A 152 17.10 9.84 -7.70
N ILE A 153 16.18 9.20 -8.44
CA ILE A 153 14.73 9.37 -8.29
C ILE A 153 14.14 8.08 -7.76
N GLY A 154 13.32 8.13 -6.72
CA GLY A 154 12.61 6.98 -6.15
C GLY A 154 11.09 7.15 -6.23
N LEU A 155 10.42 6.15 -6.78
CA LEU A 155 8.96 6.11 -6.91
C LEU A 155 8.36 5.05 -5.98
N SER A 156 7.23 5.39 -5.38
CA SER A 156 6.45 4.50 -4.52
C SER A 156 5.01 4.41 -5.00
N GLY A 157 4.40 3.23 -4.83
CA GLY A 157 2.99 3.00 -5.10
C GLY A 157 2.49 1.71 -4.43
N LEU A 158 1.21 1.71 -4.07
CA LEU A 158 0.56 0.56 -3.44
C LEU A 158 -0.55 -0.05 -4.28
N ILE A 159 -1.25 0.76 -5.07
CA ILE A 159 -2.37 0.31 -5.90
C ILE A 159 -1.91 -0.04 -7.31
N THR A 160 -2.66 -0.91 -7.96
CA THR A 160 -2.31 -1.41 -9.30
C THR A 160 -2.12 -0.30 -10.34
N PRO A 161 -2.94 0.77 -10.40
CA PRO A 161 -2.73 1.87 -11.35
C PRO A 161 -1.40 2.61 -11.18
N SER A 162 -0.77 2.54 -10.01
CA SER A 162 0.54 3.16 -9.77
C SER A 162 1.65 2.55 -10.61
N LEU A 163 1.48 1.29 -11.03
CA LEU A 163 2.45 0.60 -11.90
C LEU A 163 2.52 1.26 -13.27
N GLU A 164 1.39 1.67 -13.84
CA GLU A 164 1.33 2.38 -15.12
C GLU A 164 1.95 3.78 -15.03
N GLU A 165 1.72 4.48 -13.93
CA GLU A 165 2.35 5.79 -13.68
C GLU A 165 3.88 5.66 -13.59
N MET A 166 4.41 4.57 -13.00
CA MET A 166 5.86 4.31 -12.95
C MET A 166 6.45 4.03 -14.34
N ILE A 167 5.73 3.28 -15.19
CA ILE A 167 6.11 3.05 -16.61
C ILE A 167 6.12 4.39 -17.35
N TYR A 168 5.11 5.23 -17.14
CA TYR A 168 5.02 6.54 -17.76
C TYR A 168 6.18 7.45 -17.34
N VAL A 169 6.55 7.49 -16.07
CA VAL A 169 7.70 8.26 -15.59
C VAL A 169 8.98 7.80 -16.27
N ALA A 170 9.23 6.49 -16.37
CA ALA A 170 10.41 5.95 -17.05
C ALA A 170 10.46 6.36 -18.54
N LYS A 171 9.34 6.28 -19.26
CA LYS A 171 9.23 6.75 -20.67
C LYS A 171 9.54 8.24 -20.80
N GLU A 172 9.04 9.07 -19.89
CA GLU A 172 9.28 10.52 -19.92
C GLU A 172 10.74 10.86 -19.57
N MET A 173 11.36 10.14 -18.64
CA MET A 173 12.80 10.29 -18.34
C MET A 173 13.65 9.98 -19.58
N GLU A 174 13.35 8.90 -20.31
CA GLU A 174 14.01 8.56 -21.58
C GLU A 174 13.80 9.64 -22.64
N ARG A 175 12.56 10.08 -22.82
CA ARG A 175 12.21 11.14 -23.80
C ARG A 175 12.95 12.46 -23.54
N LEU A 176 13.21 12.76 -22.26
CA LEU A 176 13.93 13.97 -21.85
C LEU A 176 15.46 13.79 -21.87
N GLY A 177 15.97 12.61 -22.20
CA GLY A 177 17.40 12.31 -22.23
C GLY A 177 18.06 12.36 -20.84
N MET A 178 17.30 12.04 -19.80
CA MET A 178 17.83 11.97 -18.43
C MET A 178 18.75 10.75 -18.27
N THR A 179 19.70 10.83 -17.34
CA THR A 179 20.61 9.72 -17.00
C THR A 179 20.52 9.34 -15.53
N THR A 180 19.62 9.97 -14.79
CA THR A 180 19.43 9.75 -13.34
C THR A 180 18.85 8.36 -13.09
N PRO A 181 19.48 7.52 -12.23
CA PRO A 181 18.91 6.22 -11.84
C PRO A 181 17.52 6.33 -11.23
N LEU A 182 16.68 5.32 -11.51
CA LEU A 182 15.30 5.24 -11.05
C LEU A 182 15.12 4.05 -10.09
N LEU A 183 14.64 4.31 -8.87
CA LEU A 183 14.26 3.29 -7.91
C LEU A 183 12.75 3.06 -7.95
N ILE A 184 12.34 1.81 -7.93
CA ILE A 184 10.95 1.36 -7.92
C ILE A 184 10.66 0.63 -6.62
N GLY A 185 9.70 1.12 -5.85
CA GLY A 185 9.29 0.51 -4.59
C GLY A 185 7.80 0.61 -4.32
N GLY A 186 7.36 -0.09 -3.28
CA GLY A 186 5.95 -0.18 -2.89
C GLY A 186 5.41 -1.60 -2.97
N ALA A 187 4.33 -1.88 -2.22
CA ALA A 187 3.87 -3.26 -2.00
C ALA A 187 3.34 -3.98 -3.25
N THR A 188 2.86 -3.25 -4.26
CA THR A 188 2.39 -3.82 -5.53
C THR A 188 3.51 -4.00 -6.54
N THR A 189 4.67 -3.40 -6.32
CA THR A 189 5.80 -3.52 -7.22
C THR A 189 6.49 -4.88 -7.05
N SER A 190 7.10 -5.37 -8.09
CA SER A 190 7.89 -6.59 -8.07
C SER A 190 9.09 -6.47 -8.99
N LYS A 191 10.13 -7.28 -8.73
CA LYS A 191 11.31 -7.35 -9.58
C LYS A 191 10.92 -7.76 -11.01
N THR A 192 10.02 -8.73 -11.15
CA THR A 192 9.50 -9.17 -12.47
C THR A 192 8.81 -8.04 -13.22
N HIS A 193 7.90 -7.30 -12.56
CA HIS A 193 7.22 -6.17 -13.21
C HIS A 193 8.24 -5.08 -13.62
N THR A 194 9.17 -4.76 -12.73
CA THR A 194 10.20 -3.76 -13.01
C THR A 194 11.08 -4.17 -14.19
N SER A 195 11.52 -5.43 -14.23
CA SER A 195 12.39 -5.93 -15.32
C SER A 195 11.67 -6.05 -16.65
N VAL A 196 10.36 -6.43 -16.64
CA VAL A 196 9.59 -6.69 -17.88
C VAL A 196 8.97 -5.40 -18.45
N LYS A 197 8.43 -4.52 -17.60
CA LYS A 197 7.61 -3.39 -18.07
C LYS A 197 8.26 -2.02 -17.90
N ILE A 198 9.06 -1.80 -16.84
CA ILE A 198 9.63 -0.47 -16.56
C ILE A 198 11.04 -0.33 -17.13
N ALA A 199 11.97 -1.23 -16.79
CA ALA A 199 13.36 -1.15 -17.19
C ALA A 199 13.58 -1.08 -18.73
N PRO A 200 12.79 -1.77 -19.58
CA PRO A 200 12.93 -1.64 -21.03
C PRO A 200 12.56 -0.26 -21.60
N ARG A 201 11.97 0.61 -20.78
CA ARG A 201 11.53 1.96 -21.20
C ARG A 201 12.52 3.07 -20.85
N TYR A 202 13.64 2.71 -20.20
CA TYR A 202 14.65 3.67 -19.79
C TYR A 202 16.05 3.05 -19.90
N THR A 203 16.97 3.76 -20.55
CA THR A 203 18.32 3.25 -20.83
C THR A 203 19.26 3.31 -19.64
N SER A 204 18.97 4.15 -18.65
CA SER A 204 19.73 4.25 -17.40
C SER A 204 19.21 3.26 -16.34
N PRO A 205 19.94 3.06 -15.21
CA PRO A 205 19.55 2.06 -14.22
C PRO A 205 18.14 2.23 -13.67
N VAL A 206 17.33 1.17 -13.72
CA VAL A 206 16.02 1.06 -13.05
C VAL A 206 16.09 -0.09 -12.06
N VAL A 207 15.96 0.19 -10.77
CA VAL A 207 16.21 -0.82 -9.73
C VAL A 207 14.97 -1.03 -8.88
N HIS A 208 14.51 -2.28 -8.77
CA HIS A 208 13.48 -2.65 -7.81
C HIS A 208 14.07 -2.76 -6.40
N VAL A 209 13.53 -1.99 -5.46
CA VAL A 209 13.95 -1.97 -4.06
C VAL A 209 12.93 -2.69 -3.20
N LEU A 210 13.30 -3.84 -2.68
CA LEU A 210 12.41 -4.73 -1.94
C LEU A 210 11.93 -4.12 -0.60
N ASP A 211 12.85 -3.48 0.11
CA ASP A 211 12.59 -2.89 1.43
C ASP A 211 13.56 -1.75 1.75
N ALA A 212 13.29 -1.05 2.86
CA ALA A 212 14.08 0.11 3.26
C ALA A 212 15.56 -0.21 3.57
N SER A 213 15.87 -1.43 4.03
CA SER A 213 17.26 -1.82 4.33
C SER A 213 18.09 -1.95 3.05
N ARG A 214 17.46 -2.43 1.99
CA ARG A 214 18.10 -2.58 0.67
C ARG A 214 18.30 -1.24 -0.03
N SER A 215 17.47 -0.23 0.25
CA SER A 215 17.57 1.07 -0.40
C SER A 215 18.94 1.73 -0.22
N VAL A 216 19.53 1.62 0.97
CA VAL A 216 20.86 2.19 1.26
C VAL A 216 21.96 1.55 0.42
N VAL A 217 21.96 0.23 0.37
CA VAL A 217 22.97 -0.53 -0.40
C VAL A 217 22.88 -0.18 -1.88
N VAL A 218 21.65 -0.18 -2.44
CA VAL A 218 21.40 0.15 -3.85
C VAL A 218 21.83 1.59 -4.16
N CYS A 219 21.46 2.55 -3.32
CA CYS A 219 21.85 3.95 -3.54
C CYS A 219 23.36 4.13 -3.48
N SER A 220 24.04 3.47 -2.52
CA SER A 220 25.50 3.54 -2.41
C SER A 220 26.20 2.95 -3.64
N GLN A 221 25.72 1.81 -4.15
CA GLN A 221 26.26 1.18 -5.37
C GLN A 221 26.06 2.05 -6.62
N LEU A 222 24.90 2.69 -6.75
CA LEU A 222 24.58 3.56 -7.89
C LEU A 222 25.40 4.86 -7.90
N LEU A 223 25.87 5.32 -6.74
CA LEU A 223 26.65 6.56 -6.60
C LEU A 223 28.16 6.31 -6.52
N ASP A 224 28.59 5.07 -6.38
CA ASP A 224 30.01 4.71 -6.39
C ASP A 224 30.53 4.73 -7.84
N GLU A 225 31.55 5.55 -8.11
CA GLU A 225 32.10 5.73 -9.45
C GLU A 225 32.76 4.43 -10.00
N VAL A 226 33.23 3.56 -9.13
CA VAL A 226 33.92 2.30 -9.50
C VAL A 226 32.92 1.16 -9.66
N MET A 227 31.99 1.01 -8.70
CA MET A 227 31.06 -0.12 -8.64
C MET A 227 29.82 0.06 -9.54
N ARG A 228 29.51 1.29 -9.94
CA ARG A 228 28.28 1.62 -10.66
C ARG A 228 28.11 0.86 -11.98
N GLU A 229 29.18 0.81 -12.78
CA GLU A 229 29.13 0.17 -14.10
C GLU A 229 28.96 -1.36 -13.97
N GLU A 230 29.74 -1.98 -13.08
CA GLU A 230 29.67 -3.42 -12.79
C GLU A 230 28.28 -3.79 -12.26
N TYR A 231 27.77 -3.04 -11.28
CA TYR A 231 26.42 -3.24 -10.73
C TYR A 231 25.32 -3.12 -11.80
N PHE A 232 25.47 -2.16 -12.74
CA PHE A 232 24.47 -1.96 -13.80
C PHE A 232 24.50 -3.10 -14.83
N GLU A 233 25.67 -3.61 -15.19
CA GLU A 233 25.75 -4.76 -16.10
C GLU A 233 25.17 -6.04 -15.44
N GLU A 234 25.52 -6.32 -14.19
CA GLU A 234 24.91 -7.43 -13.43
C GLU A 234 23.37 -7.33 -13.37
N LEU A 235 22.86 -6.12 -13.14
CA LEU A 235 21.41 -5.85 -13.10
C LEU A 235 20.76 -6.11 -14.46
N LYS A 236 21.40 -5.74 -15.56
CA LYS A 236 20.89 -5.99 -16.92
C LYS A 236 20.81 -7.48 -17.23
N GLU A 237 21.86 -8.24 -16.90
CA GLU A 237 21.88 -9.68 -17.09
C GLU A 237 20.77 -10.35 -16.28
N GLU A 238 20.65 -10.02 -14.99
CA GLU A 238 19.57 -10.54 -14.13
C GLU A 238 18.17 -10.20 -14.68
N TYR A 239 17.98 -8.98 -15.18
CA TYR A 239 16.69 -8.59 -15.73
C TYR A 239 16.37 -9.25 -17.07
N GLU A 240 17.39 -9.57 -17.88
CA GLU A 240 17.19 -10.32 -19.11
C GLU A 240 16.75 -11.76 -18.81
N ASP A 241 17.37 -12.42 -17.85
CA ASP A 241 16.97 -13.76 -17.40
C ASP A 241 15.52 -13.77 -16.90
N ILE A 242 15.15 -12.79 -16.07
CA ILE A 242 13.77 -12.67 -15.55
C ILE A 242 12.77 -12.43 -16.71
N ARG A 243 13.12 -11.61 -17.70
CA ARG A 243 12.28 -11.40 -18.89
C ARG A 243 12.08 -12.69 -19.67
N GLN A 244 13.16 -13.41 -19.93
CA GLN A 244 13.10 -14.68 -20.65
C GLN A 244 12.22 -15.70 -19.92
N GLU A 245 12.43 -15.89 -18.62
CA GLU A 245 11.59 -16.78 -17.80
C GLU A 245 10.11 -16.36 -17.80
N HIS A 246 9.87 -15.05 -17.71
CA HIS A 246 8.50 -14.51 -17.74
C HIS A 246 7.79 -14.83 -19.06
N TYR A 247 8.41 -14.52 -20.20
CA TYR A 247 7.81 -14.77 -21.51
C TYR A 247 7.68 -16.25 -21.82
N ASP A 248 8.62 -17.09 -21.39
CA ASP A 248 8.49 -18.54 -21.54
C ASP A 248 7.34 -19.10 -20.69
N SER A 249 7.21 -18.62 -19.45
CA SER A 249 6.09 -19.00 -18.58
C SER A 249 4.72 -18.60 -19.14
N LEU A 250 4.64 -17.53 -19.93
CA LEU A 250 3.38 -17.13 -20.59
C LEU A 250 3.00 -18.09 -21.73
N LYS A 251 3.97 -18.63 -22.47
CA LYS A 251 3.74 -19.59 -23.57
C LYS A 251 3.20 -20.92 -23.06
N ASP A 252 3.60 -21.34 -21.87
CA ASP A 252 3.19 -22.62 -21.29
C ASP A 252 1.79 -22.57 -20.65
N ARG A 253 1.23 -21.40 -20.43
CA ARG A 253 -0.09 -21.24 -19.82
C ARG A 253 -1.19 -21.57 -20.81
N ARG A 254 -2.12 -22.39 -20.37
CA ARG A 254 -3.33 -22.71 -21.13
C ARG A 254 -4.54 -22.05 -20.50
N TYR A 255 -5.42 -21.59 -21.36
CA TYR A 255 -6.64 -20.92 -20.97
C TYR A 255 -7.84 -21.61 -21.63
N LEU A 256 -8.95 -21.69 -20.90
CA LEU A 256 -10.24 -21.99 -21.50
C LEU A 256 -10.74 -20.76 -22.29
N SER A 257 -11.51 -21.00 -23.36
CA SER A 257 -12.32 -19.92 -23.93
C SER A 257 -13.32 -19.40 -22.88
N LEU A 258 -13.78 -18.19 -23.04
CA LEU A 258 -14.76 -17.62 -22.10
C LEU A 258 -16.03 -18.46 -22.04
N SER A 259 -16.51 -18.99 -23.18
CA SER A 259 -17.64 -19.90 -23.22
C SER A 259 -17.38 -21.16 -22.40
N GLN A 260 -16.25 -21.84 -22.62
CA GLN A 260 -15.89 -23.05 -21.85
C GLN A 260 -15.77 -22.78 -20.34
N ALA A 261 -15.24 -21.60 -19.97
CA ALA A 261 -15.15 -21.21 -18.56
C ALA A 261 -16.55 -20.98 -17.94
N ARG A 262 -17.47 -20.38 -18.69
CA ARG A 262 -18.88 -20.20 -18.30
C ARG A 262 -19.62 -21.55 -18.20
N ASP A 263 -19.37 -22.50 -19.09
CA ASP A 263 -19.95 -23.84 -19.02
C ASP A 263 -19.48 -24.61 -17.79
N LYS A 264 -18.32 -24.26 -17.24
CA LYS A 264 -17.74 -24.84 -16.02
C LYS A 264 -17.85 -23.90 -14.81
N ALA A 265 -18.76 -22.94 -14.83
CA ALA A 265 -19.03 -22.04 -13.71
C ALA A 265 -19.53 -22.81 -12.47
N LEU A 266 -19.53 -22.15 -11.33
CA LEU A 266 -20.17 -22.68 -10.13
C LEU A 266 -21.68 -22.72 -10.33
N HIS A 267 -22.24 -23.93 -10.33
CA HIS A 267 -23.68 -24.11 -10.38
C HIS A 267 -24.24 -24.37 -8.99
N ILE A 268 -25.02 -23.42 -8.49
CA ILE A 268 -25.77 -23.54 -7.24
C ILE A 268 -27.22 -23.91 -7.60
N ASP A 269 -27.72 -25.01 -7.05
CA ASP A 269 -29.15 -25.34 -7.13
C ASP A 269 -29.94 -24.44 -6.18
N TRP A 270 -30.27 -23.25 -6.66
CA TRP A 270 -30.95 -22.21 -5.89
C TRP A 270 -32.34 -22.60 -5.40
N LEU A 271 -32.97 -23.62 -5.98
CA LEU A 271 -34.26 -24.13 -5.52
C LEU A 271 -34.13 -25.05 -4.31
N SER A 272 -33.01 -25.78 -4.23
CA SER A 272 -32.69 -26.69 -3.12
C SER A 272 -31.78 -26.05 -2.07
N ALA A 273 -31.07 -24.97 -2.42
CA ALA A 273 -30.20 -24.23 -1.51
C ALA A 273 -31.06 -23.47 -0.47
N PRO A 274 -30.48 -23.10 0.69
CA PRO A 274 -31.14 -22.20 1.61
C PRO A 274 -31.55 -20.90 0.91
N THR A 275 -32.80 -20.50 1.07
CA THR A 275 -33.31 -19.25 0.50
C THR A 275 -32.49 -18.06 1.02
N PRO A 276 -32.00 -17.16 0.13
CA PRO A 276 -31.27 -15.99 0.56
C PRO A 276 -32.04 -15.16 1.57
N VAL A 277 -31.39 -14.79 2.66
CA VAL A 277 -32.00 -14.01 3.72
C VAL A 277 -32.17 -12.56 3.26
N ARG A 278 -33.38 -12.01 3.41
CA ARG A 278 -33.60 -10.59 3.16
C ARG A 278 -32.93 -9.77 4.28
N PRO A 279 -32.11 -8.74 3.95
CA PRO A 279 -31.56 -7.82 4.94
C PRO A 279 -32.66 -7.14 5.79
N HIS A 280 -32.34 -6.85 7.04
CA HIS A 280 -33.29 -6.19 7.95
C HIS A 280 -33.71 -4.77 7.50
N PHE A 281 -32.94 -4.18 6.59
CA PHE A 281 -33.30 -2.94 5.89
C PHE A 281 -32.72 -2.97 4.47
N LEU A 282 -33.29 -2.19 3.58
CA LEU A 282 -32.76 -1.90 2.25
C LEU A 282 -32.37 -0.43 2.16
N GLY A 283 -31.53 -0.08 1.16
CA GLY A 283 -30.91 1.23 1.09
C GLY A 283 -29.70 1.36 2.01
N THR A 284 -29.31 2.58 2.35
CA THR A 284 -28.05 2.91 3.06
C THR A 284 -28.28 3.28 4.51
N ARG A 285 -27.38 2.80 5.40
CA ARG A 285 -27.26 3.27 6.78
C ARG A 285 -25.87 3.86 6.99
N VAL A 286 -25.80 5.06 7.58
CA VAL A 286 -24.57 5.82 7.81
C VAL A 286 -24.16 5.73 9.28
N PHE A 287 -22.85 5.62 9.51
CA PHE A 287 -22.20 5.70 10.81
C PHE A 287 -21.30 6.94 10.81
N ASP A 288 -21.77 8.06 11.34
CA ASP A 288 -21.03 9.34 11.31
C ASP A 288 -19.98 9.45 12.44
N ARG A 289 -20.23 8.77 13.56
CA ARG A 289 -19.31 8.69 14.71
C ARG A 289 -19.29 7.25 15.22
N TYR A 290 -18.39 6.46 14.66
CA TYR A 290 -18.22 5.09 15.12
C TYR A 290 -17.38 5.05 16.40
N ASP A 291 -17.73 4.18 17.34
CA ASP A 291 -16.92 3.98 18.56
C ASP A 291 -15.62 3.22 18.21
N LEU A 292 -14.52 3.96 18.17
CA LEU A 292 -13.22 3.36 17.86
C LEU A 292 -12.69 2.44 18.96
N ASN A 293 -13.18 2.58 20.21
CA ASN A 293 -12.80 1.67 21.29
C ASN A 293 -13.30 0.24 21.04
N SER A 294 -14.50 0.11 20.42
CA SER A 294 -15.04 -1.22 20.10
C SER A 294 -14.21 -1.96 19.05
N LEU A 295 -13.36 -1.27 18.30
CA LEU A 295 -12.55 -1.86 17.24
C LEU A 295 -11.27 -2.52 17.73
N GLU A 296 -10.82 -2.23 18.95
CA GLU A 296 -9.52 -2.68 19.46
C GLU A 296 -9.37 -4.21 19.43
N GLU A 297 -10.42 -4.94 19.80
CA GLU A 297 -10.42 -6.41 19.81
C GLU A 297 -10.37 -7.04 18.40
N PHE A 298 -10.75 -6.27 17.35
CA PHE A 298 -10.75 -6.72 15.96
C PHE A 298 -9.44 -6.40 15.23
N ILE A 299 -8.49 -5.71 15.87
CA ILE A 299 -7.21 -5.35 15.24
C ILE A 299 -6.37 -6.61 14.96
N ASP A 300 -6.08 -6.86 13.69
CA ASP A 300 -4.99 -7.77 13.32
C ASP A 300 -3.65 -7.04 13.45
N TRP A 301 -2.88 -7.41 14.47
CA TRP A 301 -1.59 -6.82 14.76
C TRP A 301 -0.44 -7.36 13.89
N LYS A 302 -0.68 -8.43 13.12
CA LYS A 302 0.38 -8.99 12.28
C LYS A 302 0.85 -8.00 11.21
N PRO A 303 -0.04 -7.36 10.39
CA PRO A 303 0.40 -6.35 9.42
C PRO A 303 1.07 -5.13 10.07
N PHE A 304 0.66 -4.76 11.29
CA PHE A 304 1.33 -3.72 12.05
C PHE A 304 2.82 -4.06 12.30
N PHE A 305 3.13 -5.28 12.74
CA PHE A 305 4.52 -5.70 12.91
C PHE A 305 5.27 -5.82 11.58
N ASP A 306 4.59 -6.18 10.50
CA ASP A 306 5.19 -6.25 9.16
C ASP A 306 5.63 -4.86 8.65
N VAL A 307 4.87 -3.78 8.93
CA VAL A 307 5.28 -2.38 8.66
C VAL A 307 6.62 -2.05 9.34
N TRP A 308 6.80 -2.47 10.58
CA TRP A 308 8.01 -2.25 11.35
C TRP A 308 9.13 -3.27 11.06
N GLN A 309 8.96 -4.16 10.07
CA GLN A 309 9.86 -5.26 9.71
C GLN A 309 10.17 -6.20 10.89
N LEU A 310 9.27 -6.27 11.87
CA LEU A 310 9.38 -7.17 13.01
C LEU A 310 8.74 -8.52 12.65
N ARG A 311 9.54 -9.42 12.10
CA ARG A 311 9.09 -10.74 11.63
C ARG A 311 9.67 -11.84 12.52
N GLY A 312 8.82 -12.42 13.36
CA GLY A 312 9.18 -13.59 14.18
C GLY A 312 9.44 -14.83 13.32
N LYS A 313 10.22 -15.77 13.85
CA LYS A 313 10.46 -17.09 13.25
C LYS A 313 9.43 -18.10 13.70
N TYR A 314 9.13 -19.09 12.84
CA TYR A 314 8.23 -20.19 13.24
C TYR A 314 8.74 -20.86 14.53
N PRO A 315 7.85 -21.17 15.50
CA PRO A 315 6.39 -21.03 15.50
C PRO A 315 5.87 -19.65 15.97
N ASN A 316 6.74 -18.65 16.19
CA ASN A 316 6.42 -17.37 16.83
C ASN A 316 6.20 -16.23 15.81
N ARG A 317 5.56 -16.51 14.68
CA ARG A 317 5.36 -15.55 13.59
C ARG A 317 4.21 -14.57 13.77
N GLY A 318 3.28 -14.78 14.63
CA GLY A 318 2.06 -13.97 14.71
C GLY A 318 1.80 -13.44 16.11
N TYR A 319 0.94 -12.43 16.22
CA TYR A 319 0.42 -11.94 17.48
C TYR A 319 -0.47 -13.00 18.16
N PRO A 320 -0.37 -13.23 19.46
CA PRO A 320 0.61 -12.64 20.41
C PRO A 320 1.92 -13.46 20.52
N LYS A 321 2.10 -14.52 19.73
CA LYS A 321 3.26 -15.43 19.81
C LYS A 321 4.59 -14.74 19.50
N ILE A 322 4.58 -13.68 18.69
CA ILE A 322 5.75 -12.90 18.32
C ILE A 322 6.53 -12.40 19.55
N PHE A 323 5.86 -12.11 20.65
CA PHE A 323 6.50 -11.66 21.88
C PHE A 323 7.41 -12.71 22.54
N LYS A 324 7.27 -13.99 22.16
CA LYS A 324 8.10 -15.10 22.61
C LYS A 324 9.29 -15.37 21.68
N ASP A 325 9.38 -14.64 20.57
CA ASP A 325 10.51 -14.80 19.66
C ASP A 325 11.80 -14.29 20.31
N LYS A 326 12.87 -15.08 20.21
CA LYS A 326 14.15 -14.78 20.87
C LYS A 326 14.87 -13.57 20.28
N THR A 327 14.60 -13.24 19.01
CA THR A 327 15.28 -12.17 18.28
C THR A 327 14.49 -10.87 18.34
N VAL A 328 13.24 -10.90 17.88
CA VAL A 328 12.40 -9.70 17.73
C VAL A 328 11.41 -9.48 18.87
N GLY A 329 11.21 -10.46 19.76
CA GLY A 329 10.11 -10.46 20.72
C GLY A 329 10.12 -9.30 21.70
N SER A 330 11.27 -8.92 22.23
CA SER A 330 11.40 -7.78 23.14
C SER A 330 11.09 -6.46 22.46
N GLU A 331 11.59 -6.27 21.25
CA GLU A 331 11.32 -5.06 20.46
C GLU A 331 9.86 -5.00 19.99
N ALA A 332 9.30 -6.13 19.54
CA ALA A 332 7.89 -6.21 19.19
C ALA A 332 6.98 -5.85 20.39
N ARG A 333 7.33 -6.30 21.60
CA ARG A 333 6.59 -5.93 22.82
C ARG A 333 6.69 -4.43 23.07
N ARG A 334 7.89 -3.85 23.00
CA ARG A 334 8.11 -2.41 23.21
C ARG A 334 7.30 -1.55 22.24
N VAL A 335 7.36 -1.89 20.93
CA VAL A 335 6.64 -1.16 19.88
C VAL A 335 5.13 -1.31 20.05
N PHE A 336 4.67 -2.51 20.43
CA PHE A 336 3.26 -2.76 20.74
C PHE A 336 2.76 -1.92 21.92
N ASP A 337 3.51 -1.87 23.02
CA ASP A 337 3.13 -1.10 24.20
C ASP A 337 3.12 0.42 23.92
N GLU A 338 4.01 0.90 23.03
CA GLU A 338 4.00 2.28 22.54
C GLU A 338 2.80 2.54 21.63
N ALA A 339 2.50 1.61 20.72
CA ALA A 339 1.34 1.66 19.84
C ALA A 339 0.02 1.73 20.61
N GLN A 340 -0.15 0.88 21.61
CA GLN A 340 -1.33 0.86 22.48
C GLN A 340 -1.52 2.20 23.20
N ARG A 341 -0.46 2.75 23.77
CA ARG A 341 -0.55 4.06 24.46
C ARG A 341 -0.94 5.18 23.50
N LEU A 342 -0.35 5.21 22.32
CA LEU A 342 -0.68 6.22 21.31
C LEU A 342 -2.11 6.03 20.78
N LEU A 343 -2.53 4.79 20.54
CA LEU A 343 -3.88 4.45 20.09
C LEU A 343 -4.93 4.98 21.08
N HIS A 344 -4.81 4.64 22.37
CA HIS A 344 -5.72 5.15 23.40
C HIS A 344 -5.70 6.68 23.46
N GLN A 345 -4.50 7.30 23.41
CA GLN A 345 -4.39 8.76 23.42
C GLN A 345 -5.13 9.41 22.22
N MET A 346 -5.02 8.82 21.01
CA MET A 346 -5.68 9.33 19.82
C MET A 346 -7.21 9.17 19.88
N ILE A 347 -7.69 8.05 20.45
CA ILE A 347 -9.13 7.79 20.62
C ILE A 347 -9.69 8.72 21.70
N ASP A 348 -9.09 8.78 22.87
CA ASP A 348 -9.57 9.57 24.01
C ASP A 348 -9.56 11.08 23.73
N SER A 349 -8.56 11.57 22.98
CA SER A 349 -8.51 12.97 22.54
C SER A 349 -9.52 13.32 21.45
N GLY A 350 -10.14 12.31 20.81
CA GLY A 350 -11.01 12.52 19.66
C GLY A 350 -10.28 12.99 18.40
N SER A 351 -8.95 12.81 18.35
CA SER A 351 -8.13 13.16 17.17
C SER A 351 -8.46 12.29 15.97
N LEU A 352 -8.89 11.04 16.21
CA LEU A 352 -9.39 10.14 15.17
C LEU A 352 -10.91 10.06 15.20
N LYS A 353 -11.52 9.91 14.01
CA LYS A 353 -12.96 9.75 13.83
C LYS A 353 -13.25 8.63 12.86
N GLY A 354 -13.99 7.62 13.30
CA GLY A 354 -14.52 6.56 12.43
C GLY A 354 -15.80 7.01 11.74
N ARG A 355 -15.83 6.93 10.41
CA ARG A 355 -17.04 7.13 9.61
C ARG A 355 -17.21 6.00 8.61
N GLY A 356 -18.45 5.67 8.32
CA GLY A 356 -18.72 4.63 7.33
C GLY A 356 -20.17 4.54 6.97
N LEU A 357 -20.45 3.70 5.99
CA LEU A 357 -21.80 3.32 5.61
C LEU A 357 -21.84 1.84 5.22
N VAL A 358 -23.04 1.30 5.30
CA VAL A 358 -23.43 0.02 4.72
C VAL A 358 -24.77 0.18 4.02
N GLY A 359 -24.94 -0.50 2.91
CA GLY A 359 -26.24 -0.51 2.23
C GLY A 359 -26.50 -1.86 1.59
N PHE A 360 -27.78 -2.19 1.45
CA PHE A 360 -28.25 -3.44 0.86
C PHE A 360 -29.30 -3.17 -0.20
N TRP A 361 -29.25 -3.94 -1.29
CA TRP A 361 -30.17 -3.82 -2.41
C TRP A 361 -30.56 -5.19 -2.93
N PRO A 362 -31.77 -5.34 -3.50
CA PRO A 362 -32.11 -6.52 -4.30
C PRO A 362 -31.11 -6.64 -5.47
N ALA A 363 -30.63 -7.84 -5.71
CA ALA A 363 -29.67 -8.10 -6.78
C ALA A 363 -29.89 -9.48 -7.41
N GLN A 364 -29.49 -9.61 -8.68
CA GLN A 364 -29.54 -10.85 -9.43
C GLN A 364 -28.29 -11.00 -10.30
N GLY A 365 -27.77 -12.23 -10.39
CA GLY A 365 -26.74 -12.59 -11.34
C GLY A 365 -27.27 -12.62 -12.78
N ASP A 366 -26.55 -12.01 -13.71
CA ASP A 366 -26.83 -12.06 -15.15
C ASP A 366 -25.54 -12.36 -15.93
N GLY A 367 -25.28 -13.64 -16.15
CA GLY A 367 -23.99 -14.10 -16.67
C GLY A 367 -22.86 -13.82 -15.68
N ASP A 368 -21.85 -13.04 -16.10
CA ASP A 368 -20.74 -12.64 -15.24
C ASP A 368 -20.99 -11.30 -14.52
N ASP A 369 -22.18 -10.70 -14.67
CA ASP A 369 -22.57 -9.43 -14.06
C ASP A 369 -23.56 -9.62 -12.91
N ILE A 370 -23.65 -8.62 -12.04
CA ILE A 370 -24.62 -8.53 -10.95
C ILE A 370 -25.47 -7.28 -11.17
N ARG A 371 -26.76 -7.45 -11.46
CA ARG A 371 -27.71 -6.37 -11.62
C ARG A 371 -28.35 -6.00 -10.28
N VAL A 372 -28.34 -4.73 -9.95
CA VAL A 372 -28.87 -4.18 -8.69
C VAL A 372 -30.15 -3.41 -8.98
N TYR A 373 -31.16 -3.62 -8.15
CA TYR A 373 -32.50 -3.07 -8.35
C TYR A 373 -32.95 -2.16 -7.19
N ARG A 374 -33.98 -1.36 -7.43
CA ARG A 374 -34.65 -0.59 -6.37
C ARG A 374 -35.41 -1.54 -5.45
N GLU A 375 -35.61 -1.08 -4.21
CA GLU A 375 -36.35 -1.83 -3.19
C GLU A 375 -37.79 -2.23 -3.62
N ASP A 376 -38.44 -1.33 -4.35
CA ASP A 376 -39.83 -1.43 -4.80
C ASP A 376 -40.01 -2.06 -6.20
N ALA A 377 -38.88 -2.37 -6.87
CA ALA A 377 -38.91 -2.93 -8.23
C ALA A 377 -38.76 -4.47 -8.20
N PRO A 378 -39.56 -5.20 -8.97
CA PRO A 378 -39.33 -6.64 -9.13
C PRO A 378 -38.01 -6.87 -9.90
N ALA A 379 -37.18 -7.77 -9.42
CA ALA A 379 -35.97 -8.20 -10.11
C ALA A 379 -36.33 -9.10 -11.30
N THR A 380 -36.72 -8.49 -12.42
CA THR A 380 -37.07 -9.19 -13.67
C THR A 380 -36.18 -8.74 -14.81
N ARG A 381 -36.14 -9.51 -15.90
CA ARG A 381 -35.35 -9.15 -17.11
C ARG A 381 -35.72 -7.79 -17.70
N ASP A 382 -36.98 -7.41 -17.59
CA ASP A 382 -37.52 -6.15 -18.13
C ASP A 382 -37.30 -4.96 -17.21
N ALA A 383 -36.94 -5.19 -15.93
CA ALA A 383 -36.67 -4.13 -14.97
C ALA A 383 -35.28 -3.51 -15.24
N GLN A 384 -35.21 -2.18 -15.31
CA GLN A 384 -33.94 -1.49 -15.42
C GLN A 384 -33.19 -1.54 -14.10
N PRO A 385 -31.93 -2.03 -14.07
CA PRO A 385 -31.08 -1.98 -12.90
C PRO A 385 -30.70 -0.52 -12.58
N ILE A 386 -30.55 -0.21 -11.31
CA ILE A 386 -30.03 1.09 -10.86
C ILE A 386 -28.48 1.13 -10.87
N ALA A 387 -27.87 -0.03 -10.86
CA ALA A 387 -26.43 -0.23 -11.00
C ALA A 387 -26.15 -1.65 -11.49
N THR A 388 -24.99 -1.83 -12.11
CA THR A 388 -24.48 -3.16 -12.51
C THR A 388 -23.03 -3.25 -12.05
N PHE A 389 -22.70 -4.34 -11.35
CA PHE A 389 -21.32 -4.70 -11.05
C PHE A 389 -20.84 -5.73 -12.08
N HIS A 390 -19.73 -5.43 -12.73
CA HIS A 390 -19.16 -6.27 -13.76
C HIS A 390 -18.14 -7.23 -13.18
N GLY A 391 -18.37 -8.52 -13.36
CA GLY A 391 -17.47 -9.56 -12.88
C GLY A 391 -16.52 -10.07 -13.96
N LEU A 392 -15.43 -10.66 -13.50
CA LEU A 392 -14.45 -11.39 -14.32
C LEU A 392 -14.41 -12.85 -13.88
N ARG A 393 -14.33 -13.76 -14.86
CA ARG A 393 -14.31 -15.20 -14.64
C ARG A 393 -12.90 -15.76 -14.73
N GLN A 394 -12.59 -16.74 -13.90
CA GLN A 394 -11.36 -17.53 -14.03
C GLN A 394 -11.30 -18.20 -15.40
N GLN A 395 -10.14 -18.14 -16.06
CA GLN A 395 -9.91 -18.80 -17.35
C GLN A 395 -8.64 -19.65 -17.39
N LEU A 396 -7.70 -19.44 -16.44
CA LEU A 396 -6.47 -20.24 -16.40
C LEU A 396 -6.84 -21.72 -16.20
N GLU A 397 -6.38 -22.60 -17.09
CA GLU A 397 -6.68 -24.01 -17.03
C GLU A 397 -6.20 -24.62 -15.71
N LYS A 398 -7.10 -25.28 -15.01
CA LYS A 398 -6.81 -25.99 -13.76
C LYS A 398 -6.27 -27.38 -14.09
N ASP A 399 -5.65 -28.00 -13.11
CA ASP A 399 -5.14 -29.37 -13.28
C ASP A 399 -6.21 -30.29 -13.85
N SER A 400 -5.82 -31.17 -14.79
CA SER A 400 -6.74 -32.05 -15.55
C SER A 400 -7.62 -32.96 -14.68
N PHE A 401 -7.24 -33.14 -13.42
CA PHE A 401 -8.00 -33.92 -12.43
C PHE A 401 -8.85 -33.03 -11.49
N SER A 402 -8.77 -31.69 -11.62
CA SER A 402 -9.56 -30.79 -10.79
C SER A 402 -10.98 -30.68 -11.28
N SER A 403 -11.96 -30.93 -10.39
CA SER A 403 -13.38 -30.69 -10.61
C SER A 403 -13.83 -29.29 -10.11
N GLU A 404 -12.90 -28.44 -9.72
CA GLU A 404 -13.22 -27.10 -9.20
C GLU A 404 -13.83 -26.22 -10.29
N PRO A 405 -14.92 -25.48 -9.98
CA PRO A 405 -15.54 -24.57 -10.93
C PRO A 405 -14.65 -23.36 -11.26
N TYR A 406 -14.88 -22.73 -12.40
CA TYR A 406 -14.26 -21.48 -12.80
C TYR A 406 -15.11 -20.32 -12.28
N LEU A 407 -14.66 -19.71 -11.20
CA LEU A 407 -15.44 -18.76 -10.40
C LEU A 407 -15.50 -17.34 -11.00
N CYS A 408 -16.67 -16.73 -10.85
CA CYS A 408 -16.91 -15.31 -10.97
C CYS A 408 -17.68 -14.83 -9.72
N VAL A 409 -17.54 -13.58 -9.29
CA VAL A 409 -18.29 -13.06 -8.12
C VAL A 409 -19.81 -13.11 -8.32
N SER A 410 -20.28 -13.04 -9.56
CA SER A 410 -21.69 -13.16 -9.91
C SER A 410 -22.30 -14.53 -9.57
N ASP A 411 -21.49 -15.59 -9.50
CA ASP A 411 -21.95 -16.94 -9.18
C ASP A 411 -22.52 -17.04 -7.75
N PHE A 412 -22.16 -16.10 -6.89
CA PHE A 412 -22.60 -16.05 -5.47
C PHE A 412 -23.91 -15.31 -5.25
N VAL A 413 -24.56 -14.83 -6.32
CA VAL A 413 -25.88 -14.18 -6.31
C VAL A 413 -26.83 -15.02 -7.17
N ALA A 414 -28.07 -15.18 -6.71
CA ALA A 414 -29.06 -15.96 -7.44
C ALA A 414 -29.26 -15.44 -8.88
N PRO A 415 -29.20 -16.30 -9.89
CA PRO A 415 -29.38 -15.90 -11.28
C PRO A 415 -30.78 -15.31 -11.53
N LEU A 416 -30.85 -14.39 -12.49
CA LEU A 416 -32.08 -13.68 -12.85
C LEU A 416 -33.24 -14.62 -13.26
N ASP A 417 -32.93 -15.79 -13.82
CA ASP A 417 -33.90 -16.78 -14.27
C ASP A 417 -34.18 -17.88 -13.22
N SER A 418 -33.56 -17.83 -12.05
CA SER A 418 -33.78 -18.78 -10.96
C SER A 418 -35.14 -18.62 -10.28
N GLY A 419 -35.77 -17.45 -10.38
CA GLY A 419 -37.00 -17.13 -9.66
C GLY A 419 -36.78 -16.88 -8.14
N VAL A 420 -35.53 -16.91 -7.68
CA VAL A 420 -35.14 -16.71 -6.28
C VAL A 420 -34.70 -15.26 -6.08
N SER A 421 -35.29 -14.53 -5.13
CA SER A 421 -34.86 -13.18 -4.78
C SER A 421 -33.58 -13.23 -3.96
N ASP A 422 -32.58 -12.41 -4.34
CA ASP A 422 -31.31 -12.31 -3.62
C ASP A 422 -30.91 -10.84 -3.44
N TYR A 423 -29.83 -10.61 -2.71
CA TYR A 423 -29.40 -9.28 -2.30
C TYR A 423 -27.87 -9.15 -2.36
N ILE A 424 -27.41 -7.92 -2.53
CA ILE A 424 -26.00 -7.55 -2.43
C ILE A 424 -25.83 -6.41 -1.41
N GLY A 425 -24.70 -6.42 -0.71
CA GLY A 425 -24.32 -5.31 0.17
C GLY A 425 -23.16 -4.52 -0.38
N VAL A 426 -23.09 -3.24 -0.03
CA VAL A 426 -21.96 -2.35 -0.27
C VAL A 426 -21.56 -1.74 1.07
N PHE A 427 -20.27 -1.63 1.32
CA PHE A 427 -19.75 -0.89 2.48
C PHE A 427 -18.56 0.00 2.10
N ALA A 428 -18.42 1.07 2.85
CA ALA A 428 -17.24 1.91 2.86
C ALA A 428 -17.02 2.45 4.28
N VAL A 429 -15.82 2.28 4.81
CA VAL A 429 -15.41 2.72 6.15
C VAL A 429 -14.09 3.45 6.09
N GLY A 430 -13.88 4.46 6.94
CA GLY A 430 -12.64 5.22 7.00
C GLY A 430 -12.37 5.83 8.36
N VAL A 431 -11.08 6.03 8.66
CA VAL A 431 -10.58 6.67 9.86
C VAL A 431 -9.98 8.02 9.50
N PHE A 432 -10.60 9.08 9.94
CA PHE A 432 -10.24 10.47 9.66
C PHE A 432 -9.37 11.05 10.79
N GLY A 433 -8.54 12.04 10.47
CA GLY A 433 -7.70 12.77 11.43
C GLY A 433 -6.26 12.25 11.52
N ALA A 434 -5.95 11.11 10.91
CA ALA A 434 -4.61 10.52 10.96
C ALA A 434 -3.58 11.35 10.19
N GLU A 435 -3.96 11.93 9.06
CA GLU A 435 -3.05 12.74 8.24
C GLU A 435 -2.62 14.03 8.95
N GLU A 436 -3.57 14.76 9.51
CA GLU A 436 -3.28 15.99 10.27
C GLU A 436 -2.39 15.71 11.49
N LEU A 437 -2.65 14.62 12.20
CA LEU A 437 -1.84 14.23 13.35
C LEU A 437 -0.44 13.76 12.93
N SER A 438 -0.33 13.03 11.84
CA SER A 438 0.93 12.61 11.25
C SER A 438 1.79 13.80 10.86
N GLN A 439 1.21 14.79 10.16
CA GLN A 439 1.88 16.04 9.79
C GLN A 439 2.33 16.84 11.02
N HIS A 440 1.52 16.87 12.08
CA HIS A 440 1.91 17.51 13.34
C HIS A 440 3.19 16.90 13.92
N PHE A 441 3.30 15.56 13.95
CA PHE A 441 4.53 14.89 14.40
C PHE A 441 5.72 15.14 13.46
N GLN A 442 5.48 15.13 12.15
CA GLN A 442 6.55 15.45 11.17
C GLN A 442 7.11 16.87 11.36
N ALA A 443 6.24 17.86 11.60
CA ALA A 443 6.65 19.23 11.85
C ALA A 443 7.51 19.36 13.13
N GLN A 444 7.39 18.42 14.06
CA GLN A 444 8.23 18.33 15.27
C GLN A 444 9.50 17.47 15.05
N GLY A 445 9.71 16.95 13.84
CA GLY A 445 10.81 16.03 13.52
C GLY A 445 10.63 14.63 14.12
N ASP A 446 9.39 14.25 14.47
CA ASP A 446 9.06 12.93 15.02
C ASP A 446 8.48 11.99 13.95
N ASP A 447 9.35 11.55 13.05
CA ASP A 447 8.98 10.62 11.99
C ASP A 447 8.45 9.28 12.55
N TYR A 448 8.94 8.86 13.73
CA TYR A 448 8.50 7.62 14.37
C TYR A 448 7.02 7.67 14.75
N SER A 449 6.60 8.71 15.46
CA SER A 449 5.20 8.89 15.85
C SER A 449 4.30 9.16 14.62
N SER A 450 4.81 9.87 13.63
CA SER A 450 4.11 10.10 12.36
C SER A 450 3.77 8.79 11.65
N ILE A 451 4.74 7.90 11.47
CA ILE A 451 4.55 6.57 10.87
C ILE A 451 3.61 5.71 11.73
N MET A 452 3.78 5.77 13.06
CA MET A 452 2.96 5.01 14.01
C MET A 452 1.47 5.40 13.89
N VAL A 453 1.15 6.68 13.80
CA VAL A 453 -0.22 7.19 13.61
C VAL A 453 -0.86 6.60 12.36
N LYS A 454 -0.17 6.67 11.21
CA LYS A 454 -0.68 6.14 9.95
C LYS A 454 -0.88 4.63 10.02
N ALA A 455 0.11 3.91 10.54
CA ALA A 455 0.02 2.46 10.70
C ALA A 455 -1.14 2.02 11.61
N LEU A 456 -1.41 2.76 12.69
CA LEU A 456 -2.53 2.49 13.59
C LEU A 456 -3.87 2.84 12.95
N ALA A 457 -3.95 3.94 12.21
CA ALA A 457 -5.18 4.32 11.50
C ALA A 457 -5.57 3.27 10.44
N ASP A 458 -4.61 2.73 9.70
CA ASP A 458 -4.85 1.62 8.77
C ASP A 458 -5.37 0.38 9.48
N ARG A 459 -4.80 0.03 10.64
CA ARG A 459 -5.28 -1.11 11.42
C ARG A 459 -6.69 -0.88 11.97
N LEU A 460 -7.02 0.35 12.38
CA LEU A 460 -8.38 0.70 12.80
C LEU A 460 -9.39 0.61 11.65
N ALA A 461 -9.03 1.07 10.45
CA ALA A 461 -9.91 0.97 9.27
C ALA A 461 -10.21 -0.49 8.91
N GLU A 462 -9.19 -1.36 8.94
CA GLU A 462 -9.35 -2.80 8.73
C GLU A 462 -10.18 -3.46 9.86
N ALA A 463 -9.94 -3.09 11.12
CA ALA A 463 -10.73 -3.56 12.26
C ALA A 463 -12.19 -3.11 12.14
N PHE A 464 -12.43 -1.90 11.65
CA PHE A 464 -13.78 -1.38 11.39
C PHE A 464 -14.49 -2.21 10.30
N ALA A 465 -13.80 -2.54 9.20
CA ALA A 465 -14.36 -3.41 8.17
C ALA A 465 -14.67 -4.82 8.72
N GLU A 466 -13.84 -5.37 9.62
CA GLU A 466 -14.06 -6.68 10.24
C GLU A 466 -15.26 -6.68 11.18
N GLU A 467 -15.30 -5.71 12.10
CA GLU A 467 -16.39 -5.57 13.07
C GLU A 467 -17.73 -5.28 12.36
N LEU A 468 -17.72 -4.36 11.38
CA LEU A 468 -18.93 -4.05 10.59
C LEU A 468 -19.42 -5.31 9.85
N HIS A 469 -18.52 -6.14 9.30
CA HIS A 469 -18.92 -7.40 8.67
C HIS A 469 -19.53 -8.39 9.67
N ALA A 470 -18.98 -8.47 10.89
CA ALA A 470 -19.59 -9.29 11.94
C ALA A 470 -21.01 -8.81 12.28
N ARG A 471 -21.22 -7.50 12.38
CA ARG A 471 -22.57 -6.92 12.57
C ARG A 471 -23.49 -7.15 11.37
N VAL A 472 -22.95 -7.07 10.14
CA VAL A 472 -23.72 -7.40 8.93
C VAL A 472 -24.25 -8.82 9.00
N ARG A 473 -23.40 -9.79 9.34
CA ARG A 473 -23.81 -11.20 9.43
C ARG A 473 -24.86 -11.44 10.51
N LYS A 474 -24.71 -10.80 11.65
CA LYS A 474 -25.53 -11.05 12.84
C LYS A 474 -26.78 -10.15 12.93
N GLU A 475 -26.64 -8.87 12.61
CA GLU A 475 -27.62 -7.84 12.99
C GLU A 475 -28.20 -7.09 11.80
N LEU A 476 -27.36 -6.63 10.84
CA LEU A 476 -27.79 -5.68 9.82
C LEU A 476 -28.41 -6.38 8.60
N TRP A 477 -27.82 -7.48 8.22
CA TRP A 477 -28.38 -8.40 7.24
C TRP A 477 -29.04 -9.60 7.94
N GLY A 478 -28.36 -10.24 8.88
CA GLY A 478 -28.93 -11.27 9.74
C GLY A 478 -28.92 -12.67 9.14
N TYR A 479 -27.98 -12.98 8.24
CA TYR A 479 -27.91 -14.35 7.66
C TYR A 479 -27.12 -15.35 8.53
N SER A 480 -26.53 -14.89 9.63
CA SER A 480 -25.77 -15.72 10.58
C SER A 480 -25.94 -15.21 12.02
N THR A 481 -27.20 -15.15 12.48
CA THR A 481 -27.59 -14.57 13.79
C THR A 481 -26.96 -15.28 14.98
N ASP A 482 -26.74 -16.60 14.88
CA ASP A 482 -26.24 -17.45 15.95
C ASP A 482 -24.68 -17.56 15.95
N GLU A 483 -24.01 -16.74 15.12
CA GLU A 483 -22.55 -16.76 15.03
C GLU A 483 -21.90 -16.36 16.36
N ALA A 484 -21.01 -17.24 16.87
CA ALA A 484 -20.26 -17.06 18.12
C ALA A 484 -18.74 -17.19 17.88
N LEU A 485 -18.22 -16.45 16.89
CA LEU A 485 -16.80 -16.47 16.51
C LEU A 485 -15.97 -15.51 17.35
N GLN A 486 -14.76 -15.92 17.68
CA GLN A 486 -13.75 -15.06 18.29
C GLN A 486 -12.99 -14.28 17.21
N ALA A 487 -12.35 -13.15 17.56
CA ALA A 487 -11.55 -12.36 16.63
C ALA A 487 -10.52 -13.22 15.86
N SER A 488 -9.89 -14.20 16.51
CA SER A 488 -8.95 -15.13 15.85
C SER A 488 -9.60 -16.04 14.80
N ASP A 489 -10.91 -16.27 14.87
CA ASP A 489 -11.65 -17.04 13.87
C ASP A 489 -12.03 -16.16 12.70
N LEU A 490 -12.34 -14.88 12.96
CA LEU A 490 -12.61 -13.87 11.94
C LEU A 490 -11.38 -13.67 11.04
N HIS A 491 -10.20 -13.49 11.62
CA HIS A 491 -8.94 -13.40 10.87
C HIS A 491 -8.60 -14.66 10.05
N ARG A 492 -9.23 -15.82 10.36
CA ARG A 492 -9.12 -17.07 9.60
C ARG A 492 -10.28 -17.30 8.63
N ILE A 493 -11.14 -16.30 8.47
CA ILE A 493 -12.30 -16.35 7.55
C ILE A 493 -13.21 -17.57 7.86
N ARG A 494 -13.48 -17.81 9.15
CA ARG A 494 -14.36 -18.92 9.58
C ARG A 494 -15.83 -18.49 9.69
N TYR A 495 -16.24 -17.57 8.87
CA TYR A 495 -17.60 -17.04 8.81
C TYR A 495 -18.25 -17.35 7.45
N GLN A 496 -19.57 -17.29 7.40
CA GLN A 496 -20.34 -17.38 6.15
C GLN A 496 -20.27 -16.06 5.39
N GLY A 497 -20.26 -16.15 4.06
CA GLY A 497 -20.20 -15.00 3.17
C GLY A 497 -18.80 -14.43 3.00
N ILE A 498 -18.68 -13.43 2.16
CA ILE A 498 -17.41 -12.74 1.87
C ILE A 498 -17.62 -11.21 1.72
N ARG A 499 -16.52 -10.45 1.84
CA ARG A 499 -16.48 -9.00 1.56
C ARG A 499 -15.35 -8.63 0.59
N PRO A 500 -15.41 -9.06 -0.68
CA PRO A 500 -14.37 -8.73 -1.65
C PRO A 500 -14.35 -7.23 -1.93
N ALA A 501 -13.14 -6.70 -2.15
CA ALA A 501 -12.90 -5.31 -2.50
C ALA A 501 -12.50 -5.17 -3.97
N ALA A 502 -12.96 -4.11 -4.63
CA ALA A 502 -12.54 -3.78 -5.99
C ALA A 502 -11.04 -3.41 -6.03
N GLY A 503 -10.31 -3.96 -7.00
CA GLY A 503 -8.85 -3.91 -7.11
C GLY A 503 -8.13 -5.09 -6.45
N TYR A 504 -8.86 -6.03 -5.84
CA TYR A 504 -8.32 -7.24 -5.22
C TYR A 504 -8.54 -8.48 -6.10
N PRO A 505 -7.88 -9.61 -5.81
CA PRO A 505 -7.84 -10.76 -6.72
C PRO A 505 -9.18 -11.30 -7.18
N SER A 506 -10.25 -11.22 -6.37
CA SER A 506 -11.60 -11.68 -6.75
C SER A 506 -12.34 -10.69 -7.67
N GLN A 507 -11.97 -9.40 -7.60
CA GLN A 507 -12.55 -8.32 -8.41
C GLN A 507 -11.46 -7.32 -8.78
N PRO A 508 -10.59 -7.64 -9.78
CA PRO A 508 -9.37 -6.87 -10.03
C PRO A 508 -9.59 -5.44 -10.53
N ASP A 509 -10.76 -5.14 -11.09
CA ASP A 509 -11.06 -3.83 -11.65
C ASP A 509 -11.36 -2.79 -10.56
N HIS A 510 -10.48 -1.80 -10.43
CA HIS A 510 -10.67 -0.68 -9.51
C HIS A 510 -11.87 0.20 -9.87
N THR A 511 -12.28 0.22 -11.15
CA THR A 511 -13.36 1.11 -11.62
C THR A 511 -14.73 0.73 -11.07
N GLU A 512 -14.90 -0.49 -10.54
CA GLU A 512 -16.10 -0.92 -9.81
C GLU A 512 -16.36 -0.08 -8.54
N LYS A 513 -15.32 0.56 -7.97
CA LYS A 513 -15.51 1.52 -6.87
C LYS A 513 -16.40 2.69 -7.27
N THR A 514 -16.34 3.14 -8.51
CA THR A 514 -17.17 4.24 -9.01
C THR A 514 -18.64 3.88 -8.93
N THR A 515 -18.99 2.66 -9.30
CA THR A 515 -20.34 2.10 -9.18
C THR A 515 -20.78 2.03 -7.72
N MET A 516 -19.90 1.55 -6.82
CA MET A 516 -20.17 1.50 -5.37
C MET A 516 -20.41 2.90 -4.80
N TRP A 517 -19.57 3.88 -5.14
CA TRP A 517 -19.66 5.27 -4.67
C TRP A 517 -20.96 5.93 -5.10
N SER A 518 -21.34 5.75 -6.36
CA SER A 518 -22.60 6.27 -6.91
C SER A 518 -23.82 5.60 -6.29
N LEU A 519 -23.84 4.26 -6.24
CA LEU A 519 -24.98 3.50 -5.71
C LEU A 519 -25.28 3.83 -4.24
N ALA A 520 -24.24 3.87 -3.41
CA ALA A 520 -24.39 4.08 -1.97
C ALA A 520 -24.37 5.57 -1.56
N GLY A 521 -23.93 6.49 -2.44
CA GLY A 521 -23.73 7.90 -2.11
C GLY A 521 -22.61 8.08 -1.09
N VAL A 522 -21.46 7.40 -1.30
CA VAL A 522 -20.40 7.31 -0.30
C VAL A 522 -19.82 8.69 0.01
N GLN A 523 -19.48 9.47 -1.02
CA GLN A 523 -18.82 10.76 -0.83
C GLN A 523 -19.71 11.76 -0.07
N GLU A 524 -20.97 11.86 -0.45
CA GLU A 524 -21.93 12.81 0.14
C GLU A 524 -22.25 12.46 1.60
N LYS A 525 -22.27 11.16 1.91
CA LYS A 525 -22.70 10.66 3.22
C LYS A 525 -21.58 10.51 4.23
N THR A 526 -20.34 10.29 3.76
CA THR A 526 -19.21 9.98 4.65
C THR A 526 -18.03 10.93 4.50
N ALA A 527 -18.01 11.76 3.45
CA ALA A 527 -16.88 12.57 3.01
C ALA A 527 -15.65 11.76 2.55
N MET A 528 -15.76 10.44 2.37
CA MET A 528 -14.73 9.64 1.70
C MET A 528 -14.80 9.88 0.19
N CYS A 529 -13.67 10.18 -0.45
CA CYS A 529 -13.61 10.40 -1.90
C CYS A 529 -12.59 9.47 -2.57
N LEU A 530 -12.66 9.41 -3.90
CA LEU A 530 -11.72 8.65 -4.72
C LEU A 530 -10.79 9.63 -5.45
N THR A 531 -9.50 9.26 -5.56
CA THR A 531 -8.55 9.94 -6.45
C THR A 531 -8.82 9.56 -7.91
N GLU A 532 -8.11 10.17 -8.84
CA GLU A 532 -8.18 9.82 -10.26
C GLU A 532 -7.72 8.39 -10.57
N SER A 533 -6.86 7.81 -9.72
CA SER A 533 -6.46 6.40 -9.77
C SER A 533 -7.33 5.50 -8.88
N LEU A 534 -8.46 6.03 -8.37
CA LEU A 534 -9.43 5.32 -7.53
C LEU A 534 -8.85 4.80 -6.20
N ALA A 535 -7.81 5.46 -5.68
CA ALA A 535 -7.43 5.32 -4.28
C ALA A 535 -8.42 6.08 -3.39
N MET A 536 -8.66 5.58 -2.19
CA MET A 536 -9.60 6.18 -1.24
C MET A 536 -8.92 7.26 -0.38
N LEU A 537 -9.63 8.33 -0.12
CA LEU A 537 -9.28 9.36 0.85
C LEU A 537 -10.35 9.42 1.96
N PRO A 538 -9.95 9.37 3.26
CA PRO A 538 -8.58 9.24 3.77
C PRO A 538 -7.91 7.92 3.37
N ALA A 539 -6.56 7.84 3.40
CA ALA A 539 -5.82 6.62 3.05
C ALA A 539 -6.24 5.42 3.92
N ALA A 540 -6.47 5.64 5.22
CA ALA A 540 -7.00 4.65 6.14
C ALA A 540 -8.50 4.40 5.90
N SER A 541 -8.83 3.75 4.77
CA SER A 541 -10.20 3.42 4.36
C SER A 541 -10.27 2.02 3.76
N VAL A 542 -11.41 1.37 3.93
CA VAL A 542 -11.73 0.06 3.35
C VAL A 542 -13.12 0.11 2.72
N SER A 543 -13.28 -0.50 1.54
CA SER A 543 -14.58 -0.62 0.88
C SER A 543 -14.71 -1.94 0.15
N GLY A 544 -15.92 -2.40 -0.05
CA GLY A 544 -16.17 -3.66 -0.75
C GLY A 544 -17.65 -4.00 -0.89
N LEU A 545 -17.90 -5.17 -1.45
CA LEU A 545 -19.21 -5.77 -1.58
C LEU A 545 -19.41 -6.82 -0.48
N TYR A 546 -20.66 -7.07 -0.08
CA TYR A 546 -21.04 -8.19 0.78
C TYR A 546 -21.84 -9.22 0.02
N PHE A 547 -21.44 -10.47 0.13
CA PHE A 547 -22.15 -11.63 -0.37
C PHE A 547 -22.53 -12.55 0.80
N SER A 548 -23.80 -12.91 0.92
CA SER A 548 -24.33 -13.72 2.03
C SER A 548 -24.35 -15.22 1.76
N SER A 549 -24.13 -15.64 0.51
CA SER A 549 -24.19 -17.06 0.13
C SER A 549 -23.23 -17.93 0.96
N PRO A 550 -23.68 -19.09 1.49
CA PRO A 550 -22.81 -20.04 2.17
C PRO A 550 -21.69 -20.60 1.29
N GLN A 551 -21.86 -20.54 -0.03
CA GLN A 551 -20.89 -21.03 -1.00
C GLN A 551 -19.92 -19.94 -1.47
N ALA A 552 -20.12 -18.69 -1.05
CA ALA A 552 -19.23 -17.60 -1.37
C ALA A 552 -17.86 -17.82 -0.72
N THR A 553 -16.82 -17.74 -1.52
CA THR A 553 -15.43 -17.91 -1.10
C THR A 553 -14.53 -16.88 -1.77
N TYR A 554 -13.43 -16.50 -1.12
CA TYR A 554 -12.40 -15.69 -1.74
C TYR A 554 -11.62 -16.51 -2.77
N PHE A 555 -11.42 -15.95 -3.94
CA PHE A 555 -10.65 -16.56 -5.03
C PHE A 555 -9.85 -15.49 -5.77
N ALA A 556 -8.90 -15.91 -6.58
CA ALA A 556 -8.22 -15.04 -7.53
C ALA A 556 -8.76 -15.33 -8.94
N VAL A 557 -9.17 -14.30 -9.66
CA VAL A 557 -9.52 -14.41 -11.09
C VAL A 557 -8.31 -14.94 -11.87
N GLY A 558 -7.11 -14.51 -11.48
CA GLY A 558 -5.88 -14.88 -12.17
C GLY A 558 -5.75 -14.16 -13.51
N LYS A 559 -5.07 -14.78 -14.46
CA LYS A 559 -4.88 -14.23 -15.80
C LYS A 559 -6.07 -14.49 -16.70
N ILE A 560 -6.45 -13.48 -17.51
CA ILE A 560 -7.58 -13.52 -18.45
C ILE A 560 -7.12 -13.32 -19.89
N THR A 561 -7.91 -13.84 -20.83
CA THR A 561 -7.62 -13.74 -22.26
C THR A 561 -8.17 -12.44 -22.87
N LYS A 562 -7.70 -12.11 -24.08
CA LYS A 562 -8.21 -10.97 -24.86
C LYS A 562 -9.72 -11.08 -25.13
N GLU A 563 -10.22 -12.30 -25.41
CA GLU A 563 -11.65 -12.57 -25.59
C GLU A 563 -12.47 -12.07 -24.37
N GLN A 564 -12.02 -12.32 -23.15
CA GLN A 564 -12.72 -11.84 -21.96
C GLN A 564 -12.61 -10.31 -21.79
N VAL A 565 -11.48 -9.73 -22.13
CA VAL A 565 -11.30 -8.27 -22.08
C VAL A 565 -12.26 -7.58 -23.06
N GLU A 566 -12.40 -8.09 -24.29
CA GLU A 566 -13.35 -7.60 -25.29
C GLU A 566 -14.81 -7.77 -24.82
N ASP A 567 -15.16 -8.93 -24.23
CA ASP A 567 -16.49 -9.16 -23.65
C ASP A 567 -16.75 -8.21 -22.46
N TYR A 568 -15.78 -8.00 -21.60
CA TYR A 568 -15.88 -7.10 -20.44
C TYR A 568 -16.05 -5.63 -20.89
N ALA A 569 -15.24 -5.17 -21.87
CA ALA A 569 -15.35 -3.83 -22.45
C ALA A 569 -16.75 -3.59 -23.03
N ARG A 570 -17.28 -4.57 -23.76
CA ARG A 570 -18.63 -4.49 -24.34
C ARG A 570 -19.72 -4.44 -23.26
N ARG A 571 -19.64 -5.25 -22.19
CA ARG A 571 -20.61 -5.24 -21.09
C ARG A 571 -20.58 -3.94 -20.28
N LYS A 572 -19.39 -3.36 -20.14
CA LYS A 572 -19.13 -2.14 -19.39
C LYS A 572 -19.30 -0.85 -20.23
N GLU A 573 -19.56 -1.00 -21.52
CA GLU A 573 -19.71 0.10 -22.48
C GLU A 573 -18.49 1.04 -22.52
N THR A 574 -17.28 0.45 -22.47
CA THR A 574 -16.00 1.17 -22.50
C THR A 574 -15.08 0.62 -23.59
N SER A 575 -13.94 1.25 -23.87
CA SER A 575 -12.99 0.77 -24.85
C SER A 575 -12.15 -0.40 -24.31
N VAL A 576 -11.63 -1.23 -25.22
CA VAL A 576 -10.73 -2.35 -24.89
C VAL A 576 -9.44 -1.81 -24.26
N GLU A 577 -8.91 -0.73 -24.80
CA GLU A 577 -7.68 -0.08 -24.32
C GLU A 577 -7.83 0.43 -22.89
N GLU A 578 -9.00 0.94 -22.53
CA GLU A 578 -9.27 1.37 -21.16
C GLU A 578 -9.35 0.18 -20.21
N VAL A 579 -9.99 -0.90 -20.60
CA VAL A 579 -10.04 -2.14 -19.83
C VAL A 579 -8.64 -2.74 -19.67
N GLU A 580 -7.86 -2.81 -20.75
CA GLU A 580 -6.46 -3.29 -20.70
C GLU A 580 -5.62 -2.47 -19.74
N ARG A 581 -5.78 -1.16 -19.70
CA ARG A 581 -5.08 -0.28 -18.77
C ARG A 581 -5.42 -0.59 -17.31
N TRP A 582 -6.69 -0.74 -16.97
CA TRP A 582 -7.11 -1.02 -15.59
C TRP A 582 -6.82 -2.45 -15.16
N LEU A 583 -6.81 -3.40 -16.09
CA LEU A 583 -6.59 -4.83 -15.84
C LEU A 583 -5.18 -5.30 -16.22
N ALA A 584 -4.26 -4.40 -16.54
CA ALA A 584 -2.90 -4.73 -16.99
C ALA A 584 -2.22 -5.86 -16.18
N PRO A 585 -2.27 -5.88 -14.84
CA PRO A 585 -1.65 -6.93 -14.04
C PRO A 585 -2.28 -8.31 -14.19
N VAL A 586 -3.51 -8.42 -14.68
CA VAL A 586 -4.22 -9.70 -14.85
C VAL A 586 -4.36 -10.13 -16.32
N LEU A 587 -3.81 -9.38 -17.25
CA LEU A 587 -3.78 -9.80 -18.65
C LEU A 587 -2.90 -11.04 -18.83
N GLY A 588 -3.39 -12.00 -19.58
CA GLY A 588 -2.69 -13.23 -20.00
C GLY A 588 -1.94 -13.10 -21.33
N TYR A 589 -1.87 -11.88 -21.88
CA TYR A 589 -1.22 -11.53 -23.15
C TYR A 589 -0.54 -10.17 -23.04
N ASP A 590 0.28 -9.82 -24.00
CA ASP A 590 0.91 -8.51 -24.07
C ASP A 590 0.01 -7.56 -24.89
N SER A 591 -0.53 -6.52 -24.25
CA SER A 591 -1.40 -5.53 -24.88
C SER A 591 -0.66 -4.55 -25.81
N GLU A 592 0.68 -4.52 -25.72
CA GLU A 592 1.53 -3.67 -26.56
C GLU A 592 2.14 -4.42 -27.78
N ALA A 593 1.84 -5.71 -27.95
CA ALA A 593 2.36 -6.57 -29.02
C ALA A 593 1.56 -6.46 -30.33
#